data_1bc62f827349f035afe7351a3478148d
#
_entry.id   1bc62f827349f035afe7351a3478148d
#
_cell.length_a   1.000
_cell.length_b   1.000
_cell.length_c   1.000
_cell.angle_alpha   90.00
_cell.angle_beta   90.00
_cell.angle_gamma   90.00
#
_symmetry.space_group_name_H-M   'P 1'
#
loop_
_entity.id
_entity.type
_entity.pdbx_description
1 polymer ?
#
loop_
_entity_poly.entity_id
_entity_poly.type
_entity_poly.pdbx_seq_one_letter_code
_entity_poly.pdbx_strand_id
1 'polypeptide(L)'
;MNKVPKKPLPSLLAVIGYPFTIAFSIFSFFQIGFNLEDFKRNFANRRLVTDTLFNPKWDWAIENASQALIETIQIAILASILGCFIALPLSFYASRATNQTTTTYFIYKSFLNFIRTIPDLFWAMLFTVAVGLGPFAGVLALVMFSMAIMGKLLSETIDSIDLGPLEAAKASGAKHNQAVFSSALPQILPNFTAYFLYIFELCIRASVILGLVGAGGVGRIIETQRIFLRFDRISPIIIFILVIVIGIEQFSVWLRRKIL
;
A
#
# COMPACT_ATOMS: atom_id res chain seq x y z
N MET A 1 11.49 -49.65 27.10
CA MET A 1 11.40 -49.41 25.65
C MET A 1 10.36 -48.34 25.38
N ASN A 2 10.78 -47.10 25.18
CA ASN A 2 9.85 -45.97 24.87
C ASN A 2 9.34 -46.14 23.42
N LYS A 3 8.05 -46.41 23.27
CA LYS A 3 7.43 -46.44 21.95
C LYS A 3 7.34 -45.00 21.44
N VAL A 4 8.08 -44.72 20.36
CA VAL A 4 7.97 -43.44 19.62
C VAL A 4 6.52 -43.29 19.17
N PRO A 5 5.84 -42.14 19.44
CA PRO A 5 4.47 -41.92 19.00
C PRO A 5 4.39 -42.00 17.48
N LYS A 6 3.45 -42.80 16.96
CA LYS A 6 3.21 -42.92 15.52
C LYS A 6 2.72 -41.58 14.99
N LYS A 7 3.29 -41.10 13.89
CA LYS A 7 2.80 -39.92 13.16
C LYS A 7 1.31 -40.08 12.83
N PRO A 8 0.46 -39.10 13.11
CA PRO A 8 -0.95 -39.18 12.75
C PRO A 8 -1.08 -39.34 11.22
N LEU A 9 -2.01 -40.17 10.80
CA LEU A 9 -2.34 -40.34 9.38
C LEU A 9 -2.76 -38.97 8.78
N PRO A 10 -2.30 -38.63 7.57
CA PRO A 10 -2.72 -37.38 6.94
C PRO A 10 -4.25 -37.32 6.81
N SER A 11 -4.84 -36.17 7.06
CA SER A 11 -6.28 -35.99 6.90
C SER A 11 -6.70 -36.26 5.46
N LEU A 12 -7.91 -36.78 5.27
CA LEU A 12 -8.48 -37.07 3.93
C LEU A 12 -8.41 -35.84 3.01
N LEU A 13 -8.60 -34.63 3.59
CA LEU A 13 -8.43 -33.35 2.92
C LEU A 13 -7.00 -33.11 2.43
N ALA A 14 -6.00 -33.55 3.17
CA ALA A 14 -4.60 -33.41 2.73
C ALA A 14 -4.27 -34.41 1.59
N VAL A 15 -4.78 -35.64 1.68
CA VAL A 15 -4.55 -36.68 0.67
C VAL A 15 -5.17 -36.32 -0.69
N ILE A 16 -6.33 -35.65 -0.70
CA ILE A 16 -7.02 -35.21 -1.93
C ILE A 16 -6.54 -33.81 -2.35
N GLY A 17 -6.37 -32.92 -1.38
CA GLY A 17 -6.02 -31.52 -1.64
C GLY A 17 -4.67 -31.33 -2.30
N TYR A 18 -3.63 -32.04 -1.86
CA TYR A 18 -2.29 -31.89 -2.48
C TYR A 18 -2.24 -32.37 -3.95
N PRO A 19 -2.77 -33.57 -4.32
CA PRO A 19 -2.82 -33.95 -5.71
C PRO A 19 -3.68 -33.02 -6.58
N PHE A 20 -4.80 -32.54 -6.05
CA PHE A 20 -5.67 -31.58 -6.74
C PHE A 20 -4.95 -30.25 -7.01
N THR A 21 -4.28 -29.68 -6.00
CA THR A 21 -3.53 -28.41 -6.19
C THR A 21 -2.38 -28.59 -7.17
N ILE A 22 -1.67 -29.71 -7.15
CA ILE A 22 -0.60 -30.01 -8.11
C ILE A 22 -1.18 -30.15 -9.53
N ALA A 23 -2.24 -30.94 -9.69
CA ALA A 23 -2.90 -31.13 -10.99
C ALA A 23 -3.45 -29.81 -11.55
N PHE A 24 -4.09 -28.99 -10.70
CA PHE A 24 -4.59 -27.67 -11.08
C PHE A 24 -3.47 -26.71 -11.46
N SER A 25 -2.34 -26.74 -10.75
CA SER A 25 -1.18 -25.92 -11.08
C SER A 25 -0.56 -26.32 -12.42
N ILE A 26 -0.44 -27.61 -12.69
CA ILE A 26 0.05 -28.14 -13.98
C ILE A 26 -0.92 -27.74 -15.10
N PHE A 27 -2.22 -27.95 -14.89
CA PHE A 27 -3.25 -27.54 -15.86
C PHE A 27 -3.17 -26.04 -16.17
N SER A 28 -3.08 -25.21 -15.13
CA SER A 28 -2.96 -23.74 -15.28
C SER A 28 -1.68 -23.35 -16.02
N PHE A 29 -0.56 -24.05 -15.78
CA PHE A 29 0.69 -23.81 -16.49
C PHE A 29 0.55 -24.02 -18.01
N PHE A 30 -0.14 -25.07 -18.42
CA PHE A 30 -0.41 -25.31 -19.85
C PHE A 30 -1.43 -24.34 -20.44
N GLN A 31 -2.45 -23.93 -19.66
CA GLN A 31 -3.47 -23.00 -20.12
C GLN A 31 -2.92 -21.56 -20.33
N ILE A 32 -1.93 -21.14 -19.56
CA ILE A 32 -1.27 -19.82 -19.72
C ILE A 32 -0.49 -19.72 -21.04
N GLY A 33 -0.34 -20.87 -21.78
CA GLY A 33 0.37 -20.89 -23.05
C GLY A 33 1.88 -20.66 -22.89
N PHE A 34 2.46 -21.07 -21.75
CA PHE A 34 3.90 -20.99 -21.54
C PHE A 34 4.63 -21.84 -22.58
N ASN A 35 5.29 -21.16 -23.52
CA ASN A 35 6.10 -21.80 -24.55
C ASN A 35 7.59 -21.62 -24.23
N LEU A 36 8.27 -22.72 -23.98
CA LEU A 36 9.69 -22.72 -23.66
C LEU A 36 10.56 -22.21 -24.83
N GLU A 37 10.09 -22.38 -26.06
CA GLU A 37 10.79 -21.88 -27.24
C GLU A 37 10.69 -20.36 -27.37
N ASP A 38 9.52 -19.81 -27.10
CA ASP A 38 9.34 -18.34 -27.03
C ASP A 38 10.14 -17.72 -25.91
N PHE A 39 10.19 -18.37 -24.75
CA PHE A 39 11.07 -17.96 -23.66
C PHE A 39 12.55 -17.96 -24.07
N LYS A 40 13.03 -19.04 -24.69
CA LYS A 40 14.43 -19.14 -25.17
C LYS A 40 14.74 -18.09 -26.22
N ARG A 41 13.83 -17.85 -27.17
CA ARG A 41 13.99 -16.85 -28.22
C ARG A 41 14.03 -15.45 -27.65
N ASN A 42 13.11 -15.10 -26.74
CA ASN A 42 13.08 -13.80 -26.09
C ASN A 42 14.25 -13.61 -25.12
N PHE A 43 14.69 -14.69 -24.46
CA PHE A 43 15.88 -14.65 -23.62
C PHE A 43 17.18 -14.46 -24.42
N ALA A 44 17.23 -14.86 -25.69
CA ALA A 44 18.35 -14.55 -26.59
C ALA A 44 18.45 -13.01 -26.87
N ASN A 45 17.30 -12.32 -26.90
CA ASN A 45 17.23 -10.86 -27.08
C ASN A 45 17.56 -10.05 -25.82
N ARG A 46 17.83 -10.71 -24.68
CA ARG A 46 18.18 -10.07 -23.40
C ARG A 46 19.34 -9.08 -23.50
N ARG A 47 20.25 -9.28 -24.44
CA ARG A 47 21.43 -8.41 -24.61
C ARG A 47 21.03 -6.96 -24.80
N LEU A 48 19.98 -6.68 -25.58
CA LEU A 48 19.49 -5.31 -25.77
C LEU A 48 19.06 -4.66 -24.44
N VAL A 49 18.42 -5.41 -23.56
CA VAL A 49 17.97 -4.91 -22.25
C VAL A 49 19.13 -4.90 -21.25
N THR A 50 19.95 -5.95 -21.21
CA THR A 50 21.07 -6.01 -20.26
C THR A 50 22.15 -4.97 -20.56
N ASP A 51 22.55 -4.81 -21.83
CA ASP A 51 23.60 -3.88 -22.21
C ASP A 51 23.19 -2.43 -21.95
N THR A 52 21.90 -2.12 -22.10
CA THR A 52 21.36 -0.79 -21.79
C THR A 52 21.13 -0.57 -20.28
N LEU A 53 20.69 -1.59 -19.54
CA LEU A 53 20.49 -1.48 -18.08
C LEU A 53 21.82 -1.33 -17.33
N PHE A 54 22.89 -2.00 -17.77
CA PHE A 54 24.20 -1.91 -17.12
C PHE A 54 25.08 -0.75 -17.60
N ASN A 55 24.58 0.07 -18.53
CA ASN A 55 25.20 1.31 -18.96
C ASN A 55 24.36 2.55 -18.64
N PRO A 56 24.18 2.87 -17.34
CA PRO A 56 23.29 3.94 -16.90
C PRO A 56 23.79 5.32 -17.29
N LYS A 57 22.90 6.15 -17.84
CA LYS A 57 23.18 7.56 -18.15
C LYS A 57 22.86 8.44 -16.94
N TRP A 58 23.81 8.54 -16.02
CA TRP A 58 23.64 9.29 -14.76
C TRP A 58 23.41 10.78 -14.98
N ASP A 59 24.17 11.42 -15.87
CA ASP A 59 24.05 12.85 -16.14
C ASP A 59 22.64 13.20 -16.58
N TRP A 60 22.11 12.43 -17.53
CA TRP A 60 20.74 12.62 -17.99
C TRP A 60 19.71 12.41 -16.89
N ALA A 61 19.89 11.43 -16.03
CA ALA A 61 18.94 11.15 -14.94
C ALA A 61 18.95 12.25 -13.88
N ILE A 62 20.11 12.77 -13.52
CA ILE A 62 20.23 13.88 -12.57
C ILE A 62 19.52 15.13 -13.10
N GLU A 63 19.72 15.48 -14.37
CA GLU A 63 19.11 16.66 -14.96
C GLU A 63 17.59 16.54 -15.15
N ASN A 64 17.10 15.36 -15.57
CA ASN A 64 15.71 15.22 -16.02
C ASN A 64 14.79 14.54 -14.99
N ALA A 65 15.33 13.71 -14.10
CA ALA A 65 14.50 12.96 -13.14
C ALA A 65 14.46 13.57 -11.74
N SER A 66 15.37 14.46 -11.38
CA SER A 66 15.46 15.06 -10.04
C SER A 66 14.16 15.76 -9.63
N GLN A 67 13.62 16.61 -10.51
CA GLN A 67 12.36 17.32 -10.23
C GLN A 67 11.18 16.37 -10.10
N ALA A 68 11.11 15.33 -10.95
CA ALA A 68 10.03 14.35 -10.88
C ALA A 68 10.14 13.43 -9.65
N LEU A 69 11.34 13.18 -9.14
CA LEU A 69 11.54 12.49 -7.86
C LEU A 69 11.00 13.32 -6.69
N ILE A 70 11.29 14.63 -6.68
CA ILE A 70 10.73 15.56 -5.70
C ILE A 70 9.20 15.58 -5.79
N GLU A 71 8.64 15.69 -6.99
CA GLU A 71 7.20 15.62 -7.24
C GLU A 71 6.58 14.34 -6.69
N THR A 72 7.23 13.19 -6.89
CA THR A 72 6.79 11.89 -6.34
C THR A 72 6.68 11.91 -4.81
N ILE A 73 7.68 12.48 -4.14
CA ILE A 73 7.70 12.62 -2.68
C ILE A 73 6.59 13.59 -2.23
N GLN A 74 6.41 14.72 -2.91
CA GLN A 74 5.35 15.69 -2.60
C GLN A 74 3.96 15.08 -2.74
N ILE A 75 3.69 14.32 -3.81
CA ILE A 75 2.45 13.57 -4.01
C ILE A 75 2.21 12.62 -2.84
N ALA A 76 3.23 11.84 -2.45
CA ALA A 76 3.12 10.87 -1.38
C ALA A 76 2.87 11.51 0.00
N ILE A 77 3.58 12.61 0.32
CA ILE A 77 3.38 13.37 1.56
C ILE A 77 1.96 13.91 1.63
N LEU A 78 1.53 14.64 0.60
CA LEU A 78 0.22 15.29 0.59
C LEU A 78 -0.91 14.26 0.67
N ALA A 79 -0.80 13.17 -0.10
CA ALA A 79 -1.80 12.12 -0.11
C ALA A 79 -1.88 11.34 1.22
N SER A 80 -0.74 11.02 1.83
CA SER A 80 -0.73 10.32 3.11
C SER A 80 -1.29 11.21 4.23
N ILE A 81 -0.94 12.50 4.27
CA ILE A 81 -1.49 13.44 5.24
C ILE A 81 -3.02 13.52 5.08
N LEU A 82 -3.50 13.88 3.90
CA LEU A 82 -4.94 14.06 3.67
C LEU A 82 -5.71 12.77 3.92
N GLY A 83 -5.25 11.65 3.37
CA GLY A 83 -5.93 10.36 3.50
C GLY A 83 -5.99 9.86 4.95
N CYS A 84 -4.88 9.96 5.70
CA CYS A 84 -4.84 9.54 7.10
C CYS A 84 -5.68 10.43 8.00
N PHE A 85 -5.67 11.76 7.79
CA PHE A 85 -6.52 12.67 8.57
C PHE A 85 -8.01 12.51 8.28
N ILE A 86 -8.40 12.23 7.03
CA ILE A 86 -9.79 11.90 6.68
C ILE A 86 -10.18 10.55 7.30
N ALA A 87 -9.28 9.57 7.30
CA ALA A 87 -9.54 8.26 7.88
C ALA A 87 -9.73 8.29 9.40
N LEU A 88 -9.12 9.23 10.12
CA LEU A 88 -9.18 9.31 11.57
C LEU A 88 -10.63 9.38 12.09
N PRO A 89 -11.46 10.34 11.73
CA PRO A 89 -12.86 10.37 12.17
C PRO A 89 -13.66 9.17 11.64
N LEU A 90 -13.43 8.75 10.40
CA LEU A 90 -14.13 7.62 9.81
C LEU A 90 -13.87 6.31 10.57
N SER A 91 -12.65 6.11 11.09
CA SER A 91 -12.30 4.92 11.86
C SER A 91 -13.01 4.84 13.21
N PHE A 92 -13.27 5.97 13.89
CA PHE A 92 -14.09 5.99 15.09
C PHE A 92 -15.53 5.57 14.83
N TYR A 93 -16.11 5.99 13.70
CA TYR A 93 -17.45 5.54 13.30
C TYR A 93 -17.47 4.10 12.80
N ALA A 94 -16.34 3.58 12.28
CA ALA A 94 -16.19 2.21 11.80
C ALA A 94 -15.74 1.22 12.89
N SER A 95 -15.66 1.64 14.16
CA SER A 95 -15.32 0.80 15.31
C SER A 95 -16.55 0.51 16.17
N ARG A 96 -16.65 -0.72 16.71
CA ARG A 96 -17.70 -1.11 17.66
C ARG A 96 -17.47 -0.55 19.06
N ALA A 97 -16.23 -0.31 19.43
CA ALA A 97 -15.86 0.20 20.75
C ALA A 97 -16.37 1.64 20.96
N THR A 98 -16.38 2.45 19.92
CA THR A 98 -16.72 3.87 19.98
C THR A 98 -18.04 4.25 19.33
N ASN A 99 -18.59 3.44 18.44
CA ASN A 99 -19.87 3.72 17.78
C ASN A 99 -21.05 3.11 18.55
N GLN A 100 -22.00 3.95 18.96
CA GLN A 100 -23.18 3.51 19.68
C GLN A 100 -24.27 2.87 18.79
N THR A 101 -24.24 3.14 17.50
CA THR A 101 -25.31 2.75 16.57
C THR A 101 -24.81 1.69 15.59
N THR A 102 -25.40 0.51 15.64
CA THR A 102 -25.03 -0.60 14.76
C THR A 102 -25.12 -0.24 13.27
N THR A 103 -26.13 0.52 12.88
CA THR A 103 -26.34 0.94 11.49
C THR A 103 -25.19 1.82 10.98
N THR A 104 -24.81 2.85 11.75
CA THR A 104 -23.68 3.73 11.39
C THR A 104 -22.37 2.95 11.33
N TYR A 105 -22.11 2.06 12.27
CA TYR A 105 -20.97 1.16 12.22
C TYR A 105 -20.90 0.40 10.90
N PHE A 106 -21.98 -0.27 10.49
CA PHE A 106 -21.99 -1.04 9.25
C PHE A 106 -21.80 -0.16 8.01
N ILE A 107 -22.39 1.03 7.97
CA ILE A 107 -22.22 1.97 6.86
C ILE A 107 -20.76 2.37 6.70
N TYR A 108 -20.12 2.88 7.75
CA TYR A 108 -18.74 3.34 7.67
C TYR A 108 -17.75 2.18 7.45
N LYS A 109 -17.96 1.04 8.09
CA LYS A 109 -17.14 -0.16 7.89
C LYS A 109 -17.24 -0.67 6.45
N SER A 110 -18.45 -0.74 5.90
CA SER A 110 -18.69 -1.16 4.51
C SER A 110 -18.11 -0.16 3.52
N PHE A 111 -18.24 1.13 3.78
CA PHE A 111 -17.65 2.18 2.95
C PHE A 111 -16.12 2.06 2.87
N LEU A 112 -15.43 1.94 4.00
CA LEU A 112 -13.98 1.75 4.03
C LEU A 112 -13.55 0.45 3.33
N ASN A 113 -14.30 -0.63 3.54
CA ASN A 113 -14.03 -1.90 2.87
C ASN A 113 -14.26 -1.79 1.36
N PHE A 114 -15.32 -1.11 0.91
CA PHE A 114 -15.61 -0.89 -0.51
C PHE A 114 -14.46 -0.15 -1.20
N ILE A 115 -13.99 0.97 -0.63
CA ILE A 115 -12.87 1.72 -1.21
C ILE A 115 -11.61 0.84 -1.31
N ARG A 116 -11.36 0.00 -0.31
CA ARG A 116 -10.20 -0.90 -0.28
C ARG A 116 -10.26 -2.05 -1.29
N THR A 117 -11.46 -2.46 -1.73
CA THR A 117 -11.60 -3.51 -2.75
C THR A 117 -11.24 -3.02 -4.16
N ILE A 118 -11.27 -1.71 -4.37
CA ILE A 118 -10.90 -1.10 -5.64
C ILE A 118 -9.38 -0.96 -5.69
N PRO A 119 -8.69 -1.51 -6.71
CA PRO A 119 -7.24 -1.35 -6.87
C PRO A 119 -6.83 0.12 -6.97
N ASP A 120 -5.70 0.49 -6.40
CA ASP A 120 -5.14 1.84 -6.43
C ASP A 120 -4.93 2.37 -7.85
N LEU A 121 -4.49 1.52 -8.77
CA LEU A 121 -4.35 1.85 -10.18
C LEU A 121 -5.68 2.28 -10.82
N PHE A 122 -6.79 1.65 -10.43
CA PHE A 122 -8.12 2.02 -10.93
C PHE A 122 -8.51 3.43 -10.48
N TRP A 123 -8.24 3.78 -9.21
CA TRP A 123 -8.44 5.14 -8.72
C TRP A 123 -7.61 6.16 -9.50
N ALA A 124 -6.35 5.84 -9.83
CA ALA A 124 -5.51 6.72 -10.62
C ALA A 124 -6.08 6.93 -12.03
N MET A 125 -6.52 5.86 -12.69
CA MET A 125 -7.15 5.96 -14.02
C MET A 125 -8.44 6.76 -13.97
N LEU A 126 -9.29 6.54 -12.96
CA LEU A 126 -10.55 7.29 -12.79
C LEU A 126 -10.27 8.78 -12.61
N PHE A 127 -9.33 9.14 -11.74
CA PHE A 127 -9.03 10.56 -11.50
C PHE A 127 -8.26 11.20 -12.66
N THR A 128 -7.42 10.47 -13.40
CA THR A 128 -6.80 11.03 -14.61
C THR A 128 -7.82 11.35 -15.70
N VAL A 129 -8.91 10.59 -15.79
CA VAL A 129 -10.03 10.91 -16.69
C VAL A 129 -10.85 12.10 -16.17
N ALA A 130 -11.07 12.18 -14.86
CA ALA A 130 -11.93 13.19 -14.26
C ALA A 130 -11.30 14.59 -14.19
N VAL A 131 -10.00 14.67 -13.81
CA VAL A 131 -9.31 15.95 -13.55
C VAL A 131 -8.13 16.21 -14.49
N GLY A 132 -7.86 15.30 -15.41
CA GLY A 132 -6.73 15.36 -16.33
C GLY A 132 -5.48 14.64 -15.82
N LEU A 133 -4.53 14.42 -16.74
CA LEU A 133 -3.23 13.82 -16.41
C LEU A 133 -2.40 14.78 -15.55
N GLY A 134 -1.75 14.26 -14.51
CA GLY A 134 -0.84 15.06 -13.70
C GLY A 134 -0.84 14.71 -12.21
N PRO A 135 -0.03 15.43 -11.41
CA PRO A 135 0.18 15.16 -9.98
C PRO A 135 -1.09 15.20 -9.15
N PHE A 136 -2.05 16.05 -9.52
CA PHE A 136 -3.31 16.18 -8.79
C PHE A 136 -4.15 14.90 -8.83
N ALA A 137 -4.22 14.24 -10.00
CA ALA A 137 -4.87 12.93 -10.12
C ALA A 137 -4.17 11.87 -9.24
N GLY A 138 -2.84 11.89 -9.19
CA GLY A 138 -2.04 11.02 -8.33
C GLY A 138 -2.33 11.24 -6.85
N VAL A 139 -2.40 12.50 -6.41
CA VAL A 139 -2.76 12.83 -5.02
C VAL A 139 -4.13 12.29 -4.67
N LEU A 140 -5.16 12.52 -5.50
CA LEU A 140 -6.53 12.04 -5.23
C LEU A 140 -6.58 10.50 -5.14
N ALA A 141 -5.91 9.81 -6.04
CA ALA A 141 -5.84 8.34 -6.04
C ALA A 141 -5.19 7.82 -4.75
N LEU A 142 -4.06 8.40 -4.34
CA LEU A 142 -3.36 8.01 -3.14
C LEU A 142 -4.08 8.44 -1.85
N VAL A 143 -4.90 9.49 -1.87
CA VAL A 143 -5.80 9.84 -0.76
C VAL A 143 -6.81 8.73 -0.53
N MET A 144 -7.44 8.21 -1.59
CA MET A 144 -8.37 7.07 -1.47
C MET A 144 -7.67 5.82 -0.93
N PHE A 145 -6.48 5.52 -1.45
CA PHE A 145 -5.63 4.42 -0.99
C PHE A 145 -5.26 4.57 0.50
N SER A 146 -4.73 5.71 0.91
CA SER A 146 -4.28 6.00 2.28
C SER A 146 -5.45 5.95 3.26
N MET A 147 -6.58 6.56 2.90
CA MET A 147 -7.80 6.58 3.70
C MET A 147 -8.33 5.17 3.94
N ALA A 148 -8.34 4.32 2.92
CA ALA A 148 -8.84 2.96 3.04
C ALA A 148 -7.97 2.08 3.95
N ILE A 149 -6.65 2.18 3.83
CA ILE A 149 -5.70 1.41 4.66
C ILE A 149 -5.72 1.91 6.09
N MET A 150 -5.56 3.24 6.30
CA MET A 150 -5.57 3.83 7.63
C MET A 150 -6.90 3.57 8.36
N GLY A 151 -8.02 3.77 7.69
CA GLY A 151 -9.34 3.55 8.26
C GLY A 151 -9.55 2.11 8.73
N LYS A 152 -9.05 1.14 7.96
CA LYS A 152 -9.09 -0.28 8.35
C LYS A 152 -8.22 -0.56 9.57
N LEU A 153 -6.92 -0.22 9.51
CA LEU A 153 -5.97 -0.48 10.58
C LEU A 153 -6.39 0.21 11.88
N LEU A 154 -6.77 1.49 11.79
CA LEU A 154 -7.11 2.28 12.95
C LEU A 154 -8.44 1.84 13.56
N SER A 155 -9.46 1.48 12.76
CA SER A 155 -10.72 0.95 13.30
C SER A 155 -10.53 -0.36 14.08
N GLU A 156 -9.61 -1.22 13.64
CA GLU A 156 -9.29 -2.46 14.37
C GLU A 156 -8.48 -2.19 15.65
N THR A 157 -7.60 -1.20 15.61
CA THR A 157 -6.88 -0.73 16.82
C THR A 157 -7.86 -0.15 17.84
N ILE A 158 -8.83 0.68 17.40
CA ILE A 158 -9.86 1.25 18.28
C ILE A 158 -10.73 0.14 18.88
N ASP A 159 -11.02 -0.94 18.14
CA ASP A 159 -11.77 -2.08 18.68
C ASP A 159 -11.01 -2.84 19.79
N SER A 160 -9.68 -2.63 19.93
CA SER A 160 -8.80 -3.30 20.90
C SER A 160 -8.33 -2.43 22.06
N ILE A 161 -8.79 -1.17 22.18
CA ILE A 161 -8.40 -0.27 23.27
C ILE A 161 -8.97 -0.72 24.63
N ASP A 162 -8.37 -0.25 25.72
CA ASP A 162 -8.96 -0.36 27.05
C ASP A 162 -10.19 0.55 27.17
N LEU A 163 -11.35 -0.05 27.47
CA LEU A 163 -12.63 0.63 27.63
C LEU A 163 -12.79 1.28 29.03
N GLY A 164 -11.99 0.90 30.01
CA GLY A 164 -12.06 1.43 31.37
C GLY A 164 -12.04 2.96 31.45
N PRO A 165 -11.07 3.66 30.81
CA PRO A 165 -11.04 5.12 30.78
C PRO A 165 -12.26 5.73 30.08
N LEU A 166 -12.82 5.06 29.06
CA LEU A 166 -14.02 5.51 28.34
C LEU A 166 -15.28 5.40 29.23
N GLU A 167 -15.40 4.32 29.97
CA GLU A 167 -16.50 4.08 30.92
C GLU A 167 -16.42 5.05 32.10
N ALA A 168 -15.23 5.27 32.65
CA ALA A 168 -15.01 6.24 33.73
C ALA A 168 -15.38 7.68 33.33
N ALA A 169 -15.01 8.10 32.11
CA ALA A 169 -15.37 9.40 31.57
C ALA A 169 -16.91 9.54 31.43
N LYS A 170 -17.60 8.52 30.95
CA LYS A 170 -19.07 8.51 30.87
C LYS A 170 -19.72 8.53 32.25
N ALA A 171 -19.20 7.78 33.22
CA ALA A 171 -19.70 7.78 34.59
C ALA A 171 -19.56 9.16 35.28
N SER A 172 -18.52 9.91 34.88
CA SER A 172 -18.30 11.29 35.32
C SER A 172 -19.21 12.32 34.62
N GLY A 173 -20.15 11.89 33.74
CA GLY A 173 -21.10 12.77 33.05
C GLY A 173 -20.62 13.30 31.70
N ALA A 174 -19.50 12.87 31.17
CA ALA A 174 -19.04 13.29 29.86
C ALA A 174 -20.00 12.80 28.74
N LYS A 175 -20.27 13.67 27.77
CA LYS A 175 -20.99 13.27 26.56
C LYS A 175 -20.15 12.25 25.80
N HIS A 176 -20.81 11.35 25.05
CA HIS A 176 -20.13 10.27 24.33
C HIS A 176 -18.93 10.73 23.52
N ASN A 177 -19.07 11.77 22.70
CA ASN A 177 -17.97 12.30 21.88
C ASN A 177 -16.83 12.87 22.72
N GLN A 178 -17.14 13.49 23.87
CA GLN A 178 -16.13 13.99 24.81
C GLN A 178 -15.36 12.83 25.44
N ALA A 179 -16.06 11.78 25.88
CA ALA A 179 -15.46 10.59 26.45
C ALA A 179 -14.55 9.88 25.41
N VAL A 180 -15.02 9.72 24.18
CA VAL A 180 -14.21 9.13 23.08
C VAL A 180 -12.95 9.98 22.82
N PHE A 181 -13.08 11.30 22.72
CA PHE A 181 -11.94 12.17 22.41
C PHE A 181 -10.91 12.22 23.55
N SER A 182 -11.36 12.22 24.79
CA SER A 182 -10.47 12.27 25.96
C SER A 182 -9.84 10.94 26.33
N SER A 183 -10.49 9.81 26.01
CA SER A 183 -10.06 8.49 26.46
C SER A 183 -9.53 7.60 25.35
N ALA A 184 -10.20 7.55 24.20
CA ALA A 184 -9.80 6.67 23.10
C ALA A 184 -8.72 7.28 22.22
N LEU A 185 -8.81 8.58 21.87
CA LEU A 185 -7.83 9.23 21.01
C LEU A 185 -6.40 9.16 21.56
N PRO A 186 -6.12 9.44 22.84
CA PRO A 186 -4.75 9.33 23.38
C PRO A 186 -4.19 7.91 23.30
N GLN A 187 -5.03 6.88 23.47
CA GLN A 187 -4.59 5.49 23.41
C GLN A 187 -4.16 5.07 22.01
N ILE A 188 -4.82 5.60 20.97
CA ILE A 188 -4.54 5.22 19.56
C ILE A 188 -3.48 6.09 18.91
N LEU A 189 -3.12 7.24 19.48
CA LEU A 189 -2.22 8.21 18.88
C LEU A 189 -0.82 7.64 18.54
N PRO A 190 -0.18 6.80 19.38
CA PRO A 190 1.06 6.14 19.03
C PRO A 190 0.90 5.22 17.81
N ASN A 191 -0.17 4.41 17.77
CA ASN A 191 -0.45 3.53 16.65
C ASN A 191 -0.79 4.32 15.37
N PHE A 192 -1.57 5.41 15.49
CA PHE A 192 -1.85 6.32 14.37
C PHE A 192 -0.56 6.84 13.74
N THR A 193 0.38 7.30 14.56
CA THR A 193 1.66 7.82 14.06
C THR A 193 2.49 6.72 13.39
N ALA A 194 2.51 5.51 13.95
CA ALA A 194 3.20 4.37 13.36
C ALA A 194 2.58 3.96 12.01
N TYR A 195 1.25 3.93 11.92
CA TYR A 195 0.54 3.62 10.67
C TYR A 195 0.68 4.74 9.64
N PHE A 196 0.71 5.99 10.05
CA PHE A 196 0.96 7.12 9.15
C PHE A 196 2.32 6.99 8.45
N LEU A 197 3.38 6.70 9.19
CA LEU A 197 4.71 6.49 8.62
C LEU A 197 4.75 5.29 7.65
N TYR A 198 4.05 4.21 8.00
CA TYR A 198 3.93 3.04 7.14
C TYR A 198 3.17 3.36 5.84
N ILE A 199 2.06 4.09 5.93
CA ILE A 199 1.25 4.46 4.76
C ILE A 199 2.01 5.46 3.88
N PHE A 200 2.73 6.40 4.47
CA PHE A 200 3.59 7.31 3.73
C PHE A 200 4.62 6.55 2.87
N GLU A 201 5.29 5.56 3.45
CA GLU A 201 6.22 4.69 2.74
C GLU A 201 5.53 3.94 1.58
N LEU A 202 4.32 3.40 1.82
CA LEU A 202 3.53 2.76 0.78
C LEU A 202 3.15 3.74 -0.35
N CYS A 203 2.76 4.97 0.00
CA CYS A 203 2.40 6.01 -0.96
C CYS A 203 3.56 6.38 -1.90
N ILE A 204 4.80 6.40 -1.43
CA ILE A 204 5.96 6.66 -2.29
C ILE A 204 6.09 5.58 -3.35
N ARG A 205 6.01 4.31 -2.96
CA ARG A 205 6.09 3.19 -3.91
C ARG A 205 4.91 3.18 -4.89
N ALA A 206 3.70 3.39 -4.38
CA ALA A 206 2.51 3.45 -5.20
C ALA A 206 2.53 4.64 -6.17
N SER A 207 3.02 5.81 -5.77
CA SER A 207 3.13 7.00 -6.62
C SER A 207 3.96 6.73 -7.89
N VAL A 208 5.04 5.93 -7.79
CA VAL A 208 5.84 5.54 -8.95
C VAL A 208 5.01 4.72 -9.94
N ILE A 209 4.22 3.75 -9.43
CA ILE A 209 3.36 2.90 -10.26
C ILE A 209 2.24 3.72 -10.89
N LEU A 210 1.58 4.58 -10.11
CA LEU A 210 0.49 5.44 -10.61
C LEU A 210 0.99 6.45 -11.66
N GLY A 211 2.24 6.87 -11.56
CA GLY A 211 2.88 7.71 -12.57
C GLY A 211 2.93 7.06 -13.96
N LEU A 212 2.98 5.73 -14.07
CA LEU A 212 2.93 5.01 -15.36
C LEU A 212 1.60 5.20 -16.11
N VAL A 213 0.51 5.49 -15.38
CA VAL A 213 -0.81 5.81 -15.99
C VAL A 213 -1.09 7.30 -16.05
N GLY A 214 -0.05 8.12 -15.92
CA GLY A 214 -0.17 9.57 -16.10
C GLY A 214 -0.53 10.36 -14.83
N ALA A 215 -0.47 9.74 -13.66
CA ALA A 215 -0.74 10.38 -12.37
C ALA A 215 0.44 11.20 -11.80
N GLY A 216 1.36 11.67 -12.66
CA GLY A 216 2.49 12.53 -12.30
C GLY A 216 3.70 11.78 -11.76
N GLY A 217 4.69 12.55 -11.27
CA GLY A 217 5.89 12.02 -10.66
C GLY A 217 6.85 11.30 -11.61
N VAL A 218 7.80 10.60 -11.02
CA VAL A 218 8.88 9.91 -11.75
C VAL A 218 8.39 8.77 -12.62
N GLY A 219 7.25 8.15 -12.28
CA GLY A 219 6.67 7.07 -13.08
C GLY A 219 6.33 7.50 -14.51
N ARG A 220 5.91 8.75 -14.72
CA ARG A 220 5.66 9.31 -16.05
C ARG A 220 6.94 9.36 -16.91
N ILE A 221 8.08 9.70 -16.30
CA ILE A 221 9.36 9.71 -17.01
C ILE A 221 9.78 8.28 -17.38
N ILE A 222 9.64 7.34 -16.44
CA ILE A 222 9.93 5.92 -16.69
C ILE A 222 9.09 5.41 -17.87
N GLU A 223 7.78 5.68 -17.88
CA GLU A 223 6.89 5.26 -18.97
C GLU A 223 7.30 5.86 -20.31
N THR A 224 7.60 7.14 -20.35
CA THR A 224 8.10 7.81 -21.57
C THR A 224 9.37 7.14 -22.08
N GLN A 225 10.36 6.88 -21.23
CA GLN A 225 11.61 6.25 -21.65
C GLN A 225 11.39 4.76 -22.05
N ARG A 226 10.44 4.07 -21.41
CA ARG A 226 10.05 2.69 -21.73
C ARG A 226 9.47 2.58 -23.15
N ILE A 227 8.59 3.51 -23.52
CA ILE A 227 7.99 3.56 -24.88
C ILE A 227 9.09 3.72 -25.95
N PHE A 228 10.13 4.50 -25.65
CA PHE A 228 11.27 4.70 -26.54
C PHE A 228 12.38 3.63 -26.40
N LEU A 229 12.17 2.59 -25.59
CA LEU A 229 13.13 1.50 -25.29
C LEU A 229 14.50 1.99 -24.78
N ARG A 230 14.52 3.14 -24.09
CA ARG A 230 15.73 3.77 -23.53
C ARG A 230 16.00 3.28 -22.11
N PHE A 231 16.34 2.01 -21.95
CA PHE A 231 16.59 1.39 -20.64
C PHE A 231 17.85 1.95 -19.96
N ASP A 232 18.80 2.49 -20.72
CA ASP A 232 19.96 3.23 -20.23
C ASP A 232 19.61 4.48 -19.39
N ARG A 233 18.41 5.04 -19.61
CA ARG A 233 17.86 6.17 -18.84
C ARG A 233 16.96 5.72 -17.70
N ILE A 234 16.31 4.58 -17.83
CA ILE A 234 15.44 4.03 -16.80
C ILE A 234 16.26 3.48 -15.62
N SER A 235 17.38 2.80 -15.90
CA SER A 235 18.18 2.16 -14.86
C SER A 235 18.66 3.10 -13.75
N PRO A 236 19.21 4.29 -14.02
CA PRO A 236 19.62 5.21 -12.95
C PRO A 236 18.42 5.77 -12.17
N ILE A 237 17.25 5.96 -12.82
CA ILE A 237 16.03 6.40 -12.15
C ILE A 237 15.58 5.34 -11.13
N ILE A 238 15.58 4.06 -11.52
CA ILE A 238 15.23 2.95 -10.60
C ILE A 238 16.18 2.93 -9.40
N ILE A 239 17.48 3.14 -9.61
CA ILE A 239 18.46 3.18 -8.52
C ILE A 239 18.19 4.37 -7.59
N PHE A 240 17.88 5.55 -8.12
CA PHE A 240 17.50 6.72 -7.30
C PHE A 240 16.26 6.44 -6.45
N ILE A 241 15.21 5.86 -7.04
CA ILE A 241 14.00 5.49 -6.31
C ILE A 241 14.34 4.49 -5.19
N LEU A 242 15.15 3.48 -5.49
CA LEU A 242 15.55 2.46 -4.52
C LEU A 242 16.30 3.09 -3.33
N VAL A 243 17.26 3.98 -3.59
CA VAL A 243 18.01 4.69 -2.53
C VAL A 243 17.08 5.56 -1.68
N ILE A 244 16.16 6.31 -2.32
CA ILE A 244 15.17 7.15 -1.62
C ILE A 244 14.24 6.29 -0.75
N VAL A 245 13.70 5.21 -1.31
CA VAL A 245 12.78 4.32 -0.58
C VAL A 245 13.48 3.69 0.62
N ILE A 246 14.69 3.15 0.46
CA ILE A 246 15.48 2.60 1.57
C ILE A 246 15.76 3.67 2.64
N GLY A 247 16.13 4.88 2.23
CA GLY A 247 16.39 5.99 3.17
C GLY A 247 15.16 6.34 3.99
N ILE A 248 13.99 6.44 3.35
CA ILE A 248 12.72 6.74 4.02
C ILE A 248 12.27 5.59 4.92
N GLU A 249 12.44 4.34 4.48
CA GLU A 249 12.14 3.16 5.29
C GLU A 249 12.97 3.14 6.58
N GLN A 250 14.30 3.33 6.47
CA GLN A 250 15.19 3.38 7.64
C GLN A 250 14.82 4.53 8.59
N PHE A 251 14.53 5.71 8.04
CA PHE A 251 14.07 6.85 8.82
C PHE A 251 12.75 6.55 9.55
N SER A 252 11.79 5.96 8.85
CA SER A 252 10.49 5.56 9.42
C SER A 252 10.64 4.52 10.52
N VAL A 253 11.51 3.52 10.34
CA VAL A 253 11.81 2.50 11.37
C VAL A 253 12.45 3.13 12.60
N TRP A 254 13.43 4.03 12.40
CA TRP A 254 14.08 4.74 13.49
C TRP A 254 13.09 5.59 14.29
N LEU A 255 12.19 6.31 13.60
CA LEU A 255 11.20 7.17 14.24
C LEU A 255 10.16 6.34 15.01
N ARG A 256 9.66 5.24 14.43
CA ARG A 256 8.74 4.31 15.12
C ARG A 256 9.31 3.73 16.41
N ARG A 257 10.60 3.37 16.44
CA ARG A 257 11.26 2.88 17.66
C ARG A 257 11.36 3.91 18.79
N LYS A 258 11.20 5.19 18.49
CA LYS A 258 11.20 6.25 19.52
C LYS A 258 9.79 6.58 20.02
N ILE A 259 8.76 6.23 19.27
CA ILE A 259 7.36 6.58 19.57
C ILE A 259 6.65 5.40 20.27
N LEU A 260 6.99 4.17 19.90
CA LEU A 260 6.51 2.93 20.51
C LEU A 260 7.51 2.38 21.51
#